data_3d23590d0b823a67e0d4fc174582573a
#
_entry.id   3d23590d0b823a67e0d4fc174582573a
#
_cell.length_a   1.000
_cell.length_b   1.000
_cell.length_c   1.000
_cell.angle_alpha   90.00
_cell.angle_beta   90.00
_cell.angle_gamma   90.00
#
_symmetry.space_group_name_H-M   'P 1'
#
loop_
_entity.id
_entity.type
_entity.pdbx_description
1 polymer ?
#
loop_
_entity_poly.entity_id
_entity_poly.type
_entity_poly.pdbx_seq_one_letter_code
_entity_poly.pdbx_strand_id
1 'polypeptide(L)'
;MSDTSVEQKPVQEMKKAPAKGTVTAVFSLAGQREDFVSQGVDFGTTEQNAWLYAYKGQADDADVYIDFDLQLQAGVRDVVIGGEANRALFHKRGTTYGGYAKSGRIRKLEMTATSIRAESFEFEGEDDVQRPFRVVGGPFDISVIAPTLE
;
A
#
# COMPACT_ATOMS: atom_id res chain seq x y z
N MET A 1 11.50 -18.98 -19.79
CA MET A 1 11.06 -19.06 -19.51
C MET A 1 10.25 -18.63 -18.77
N SER A 2 9.55 -18.51 -18.80
CA SER A 2 8.59 -18.23 -17.97
C SER A 2 8.91 -18.36 -16.57
N ASP A 3 10.06 -18.60 -16.28
CA ASP A 3 10.48 -18.75 -14.93
C ASP A 3 10.28 -17.49 -14.15
N THR A 4 10.37 -16.35 -14.78
CA THR A 4 10.18 -15.10 -14.10
C THR A 4 8.78 -14.99 -13.52
N SER A 5 7.78 -15.37 -14.29
CA SER A 5 6.44 -15.27 -13.76
C SER A 5 6.18 -16.30 -12.68
N VAL A 6 6.83 -17.44 -12.75
CA VAL A 6 6.70 -18.44 -11.71
C VAL A 6 7.29 -17.91 -10.42
N GLU A 7 8.41 -17.25 -10.49
CA GLU A 7 9.03 -16.70 -9.30
C GLU A 7 8.22 -15.56 -8.70
N GLN A 8 7.58 -14.79 -9.54
CA GLN A 8 6.80 -13.67 -9.03
C GLN A 8 5.55 -14.10 -8.31
N LYS A 9 4.96 -15.22 -8.73
CA LYS A 9 3.74 -15.66 -8.09
C LYS A 9 3.90 -15.94 -6.62
N PRO A 10 4.91 -16.68 -6.17
CA PRO A 10 5.04 -16.92 -4.74
C PRO A 10 5.20 -15.62 -3.95
N VAL A 11 5.94 -14.67 -4.51
CA VAL A 11 6.13 -13.40 -3.82
C VAL A 11 4.81 -12.67 -3.72
N GLN A 12 4.03 -12.65 -4.78
CA GLN A 12 2.75 -11.96 -4.75
C GLN A 12 1.77 -12.61 -3.80
N GLU A 13 1.81 -13.94 -3.69
CA GLU A 13 0.94 -14.61 -2.75
C GLU A 13 1.31 -14.28 -1.32
N MET A 14 2.59 -14.19 -1.03
CA MET A 14 3.03 -13.76 0.30
C MET A 14 2.61 -12.33 0.57
N LYS A 15 2.68 -11.48 -0.44
CA LYS A 15 2.26 -10.09 -0.34
C LYS A 15 0.79 -9.98 0.04
N LYS A 16 -0.02 -10.95 -0.34
CA LYS A 16 -1.45 -10.90 -0.09
C LYS A 16 -1.87 -11.63 1.17
N ALA A 17 -0.94 -11.90 2.05
CA ALA A 17 -1.30 -12.55 3.30
C ALA A 17 -2.24 -11.65 4.09
N PRO A 18 -3.36 -12.18 4.59
CA PRO A 18 -4.31 -11.33 5.32
C PRO A 18 -3.71 -10.80 6.60
N ALA A 19 -4.13 -9.60 6.93
CA ALA A 19 -3.64 -8.92 8.11
C ALA A 19 -4.80 -8.24 8.82
N LYS A 20 -4.57 -7.78 10.03
CA LYS A 20 -5.57 -7.03 10.77
C LYS A 20 -5.12 -5.61 10.97
N GLY A 21 -6.10 -4.72 11.09
CA GLY A 21 -5.89 -3.30 11.22
C GLY A 21 -6.64 -2.56 10.14
N THR A 22 -6.60 -1.26 10.20
CA THR A 22 -7.36 -0.41 9.28
C THR A 22 -6.48 0.73 8.81
N VAL A 23 -6.58 1.04 7.54
CA VAL A 23 -5.94 2.22 6.96
C VAL A 23 -7.04 3.20 6.63
N THR A 24 -6.92 4.43 7.13
CA THR A 24 -7.87 5.50 6.83
C THR A 24 -7.15 6.63 6.14
N ALA A 25 -7.83 7.22 5.20
CA ALA A 25 -7.26 8.31 4.43
C ALA A 25 -8.37 9.16 3.82
N VAL A 26 -7.97 10.31 3.33
CA VAL A 26 -8.82 11.13 2.48
C VAL A 26 -8.08 11.23 1.16
N PHE A 27 -8.76 10.97 0.07
CA PHE A 27 -8.12 11.15 -1.23
C PHE A 27 -8.90 12.18 -2.03
N SER A 28 -8.19 12.89 -2.87
CA SER A 28 -8.79 13.77 -3.86
C SER A 28 -8.31 13.33 -5.23
N LEU A 29 -9.23 13.32 -6.18
CA LEU A 29 -8.96 12.91 -7.53
C LEU A 29 -9.66 13.91 -8.44
N ALA A 30 -8.88 14.62 -9.24
CA ALA A 30 -9.39 15.64 -10.14
C ALA A 30 -10.29 16.63 -9.41
N GLY A 31 -9.93 17.00 -8.18
CA GLY A 31 -10.68 17.95 -7.38
C GLY A 31 -11.83 17.37 -6.58
N GLN A 32 -12.13 16.09 -6.75
CA GLN A 32 -13.17 15.42 -5.98
C GLN A 32 -12.56 14.75 -4.77
N ARG A 33 -13.13 14.97 -3.60
CA ARG A 33 -12.57 14.49 -2.35
C ARG A 33 -13.47 13.41 -1.77
N GLU A 34 -12.87 12.31 -1.30
CA GLU A 34 -13.59 11.19 -0.70
C GLU A 34 -12.82 10.62 0.46
N ASP A 35 -13.55 10.03 1.39
CA ASP A 35 -12.95 9.31 2.49
C ASP A 35 -12.67 7.88 2.08
N PHE A 36 -11.58 7.34 2.61
CA PHE A 36 -11.21 5.94 2.41
C PHE A 36 -11.03 5.30 3.78
N VAL A 37 -11.74 4.20 4.00
CA VAL A 37 -11.54 3.36 5.17
C VAL A 37 -11.41 1.95 4.64
N SER A 38 -10.28 1.31 4.85
CA SER A 38 -10.05 -0.01 4.31
C SER A 38 -11.00 -1.02 4.94
N GLN A 39 -11.51 -1.92 4.12
CA GLN A 39 -12.32 -3.05 4.59
C GLN A 39 -11.46 -4.26 4.80
N GLY A 40 -10.28 -4.28 4.24
CA GLY A 40 -9.31 -5.31 4.47
C GLY A 40 -7.92 -4.82 4.17
N VAL A 41 -6.94 -5.51 4.72
CA VAL A 41 -5.54 -5.22 4.49
C VAL A 41 -4.78 -6.53 4.36
N ASP A 42 -3.79 -6.53 3.48
CA ASP A 42 -2.86 -7.63 3.34
C ASP A 42 -1.45 -7.07 3.51
N PHE A 43 -0.61 -7.81 4.16
CA PHE A 43 0.76 -7.37 4.40
C PHE A 43 1.70 -8.55 4.26
N GLY A 44 2.85 -8.33 3.66
CA GLY A 44 3.86 -9.34 3.53
C GLY A 44 5.22 -8.73 3.37
N THR A 45 6.24 -9.55 3.60
CA THR A 45 7.62 -9.11 3.47
C THR A 45 8.45 -10.18 2.78
N THR A 46 9.53 -9.72 2.17
CA THR A 46 10.64 -10.59 1.79
C THR A 46 11.86 -10.09 2.52
N GLU A 47 13.03 -10.57 2.15
CA GLU A 47 14.26 -10.10 2.79
C GLU A 47 14.50 -8.63 2.56
N GLN A 48 14.01 -8.08 1.48
CA GLN A 48 14.34 -6.73 1.06
C GLN A 48 13.15 -5.79 0.98
N ASN A 49 11.95 -6.32 0.90
CA ASN A 49 10.77 -5.50 0.63
C ASN A 49 9.63 -5.82 1.57
N ALA A 50 8.74 -4.84 1.72
CA ALA A 50 7.50 -4.97 2.45
C ALA A 50 6.38 -4.42 1.57
N TRP A 51 5.24 -5.12 1.59
CA TRP A 51 4.07 -4.68 0.83
C TRP A 51 2.90 -4.54 1.77
N LEU A 52 2.17 -3.44 1.60
CA LEU A 52 0.92 -3.22 2.31
C LEU A 52 -0.14 -2.89 1.29
N TYR A 53 -1.18 -3.68 1.25
CA TYR A 53 -2.30 -3.50 0.33
C TYR A 53 -3.54 -3.26 1.18
N ALA A 54 -4.09 -2.06 1.10
CA ALA A 54 -5.29 -1.67 1.82
C ALA A 54 -6.39 -1.43 0.81
N TYR A 55 -7.54 -2.07 0.98
CA TYR A 55 -8.57 -2.04 -0.04
C TYR A 55 -9.95 -1.87 0.56
N LYS A 56 -10.84 -1.35 -0.28
CA LYS A 56 -12.25 -1.24 0.00
C LYS A 56 -12.96 -2.02 -1.11
N GLY A 57 -13.88 -2.89 -0.72
CA GLY A 57 -14.46 -3.84 -1.66
C GLY A 57 -13.86 -5.21 -1.44
N GLN A 58 -13.60 -5.94 -2.50
CA GLN A 58 -13.02 -7.28 -2.40
C GLN A 58 -11.54 -7.23 -2.69
N ALA A 59 -10.78 -8.13 -2.07
CA ALA A 59 -9.32 -8.10 -2.16
C ALA A 59 -8.83 -8.21 -3.60
N ASP A 60 -9.48 -9.03 -4.41
CA ASP A 60 -9.06 -9.24 -5.79
C ASP A 60 -9.82 -8.38 -6.78
N ASP A 61 -10.74 -7.56 -6.32
CA ASP A 61 -11.55 -6.73 -7.19
C ASP A 61 -11.99 -5.50 -6.40
N ALA A 62 -11.03 -4.73 -5.94
CA ALA A 62 -11.29 -3.65 -5.02
C ALA A 62 -11.90 -2.45 -5.72
N ASP A 63 -12.79 -1.75 -5.02
CA ASP A 63 -13.34 -0.50 -5.51
C ASP A 63 -12.30 0.62 -5.44
N VAL A 64 -11.56 0.66 -4.37
CA VAL A 64 -10.47 1.61 -4.17
C VAL A 64 -9.39 0.88 -3.41
N TYR A 65 -8.15 1.09 -3.78
CA TYR A 65 -7.06 0.54 -2.98
C TYR A 65 -5.84 1.46 -2.97
N ILE A 66 -5.06 1.28 -1.93
CA ILE A 66 -3.76 1.90 -1.75
C ILE A 66 -2.78 0.77 -1.56
N ASP A 67 -1.71 0.77 -2.32
CA ASP A 67 -0.71 -0.29 -2.27
C ASP A 67 0.65 0.35 -2.06
N PHE A 68 1.33 -0.03 -0.99
CA PHE A 68 2.69 0.42 -0.72
C PHE A 68 3.65 -0.72 -1.01
N ASP A 69 4.71 -0.39 -1.73
CA ASP A 69 5.80 -1.32 -2.00
C ASP A 69 7.06 -0.62 -1.52
N LEU A 70 7.57 -1.06 -0.39
CA LEU A 70 8.57 -0.33 0.36
C LEU A 70 9.81 -1.19 0.56
N GLN A 71 10.94 -0.52 0.69
CA GLN A 71 12.18 -1.19 1.05
C GLN A 71 12.14 -1.49 2.54
N LEU A 72 12.37 -2.74 2.91
CA LEU A 72 12.33 -3.15 4.31
C LEU A 72 13.56 -2.65 5.04
N GLN A 73 13.36 -1.90 6.09
CA GLN A 73 14.44 -1.35 6.89
C GLN A 73 14.03 -1.37 8.35
N ALA A 74 14.99 -1.63 9.21
CA ALA A 74 14.76 -1.66 10.65
C ALA A 74 14.70 -0.24 11.21
N GLY A 75 14.01 -0.10 12.33
CA GLY A 75 13.93 1.14 13.07
C GLY A 75 12.77 2.01 12.64
N VAL A 76 12.55 3.06 13.41
CA VAL A 76 11.49 4.04 13.11
C VAL A 76 12.10 5.16 12.29
N ARG A 77 11.49 5.48 11.17
CA ARG A 77 12.04 6.50 10.29
C ARG A 77 10.97 7.11 9.42
N ASP A 78 11.26 8.30 8.91
CA ASP A 78 10.45 8.88 7.85
C ASP A 78 10.97 8.34 6.53
N VAL A 79 10.03 8.04 5.63
CA VAL A 79 10.35 7.44 4.33
C VAL A 79 9.79 8.35 3.25
N VAL A 80 10.61 8.62 2.25
CA VAL A 80 10.20 9.42 1.09
C VAL A 80 9.68 8.46 0.03
N ILE A 81 8.50 8.75 -0.50
CA ILE A 81 7.87 7.97 -1.56
C ILE A 81 8.20 8.62 -2.89
N GLY A 82 8.45 7.78 -3.86
CA GLY A 82 8.82 8.18 -5.20
C GLY A 82 10.09 7.46 -5.60
N GLY A 83 10.33 7.33 -6.88
CA GLY A 83 11.46 6.57 -7.35
C GLY A 83 11.21 5.09 -7.30
N GLU A 84 12.25 4.30 -7.20
CA GLU A 84 12.14 2.86 -7.35
C GLU A 84 12.10 2.10 -6.04
N ALA A 85 12.63 2.68 -4.98
CA ALA A 85 12.80 1.95 -3.73
C ALA A 85 11.53 1.93 -2.88
N ASN A 86 10.78 3.02 -2.87
CA ASN A 86 9.59 3.14 -2.05
C ASN A 86 8.49 3.72 -2.90
N ARG A 87 7.47 2.92 -3.17
CA ARG A 87 6.42 3.30 -4.10
C ARG A 87 5.06 3.19 -3.44
N ALA A 88 4.15 4.03 -3.89
CA ALA A 88 2.75 3.95 -3.52
C ALA A 88 1.92 4.00 -4.79
N LEU A 89 0.89 3.19 -4.81
CA LEU A 89 -0.05 3.11 -5.93
C LEU A 89 -1.44 3.39 -5.39
N PHE A 90 -2.19 4.20 -6.11
CA PHE A 90 -3.57 4.47 -5.79
C PHE A 90 -4.43 4.10 -6.99
N HIS A 91 -5.57 3.46 -6.72
CA HIS A 91 -6.48 3.08 -7.78
C HIS A 91 -7.92 3.21 -7.33
N LYS A 92 -8.77 3.72 -8.21
CA LYS A 92 -10.20 3.79 -7.99
C LYS A 92 -10.90 3.16 -9.17
N ARG A 93 -11.76 2.18 -8.89
CA ARG A 93 -12.47 1.41 -9.89
C ARG A 93 -13.46 2.28 -10.64
N GLY A 94 -13.75 1.91 -11.88
CA GLY A 94 -14.72 2.63 -12.70
C GLY A 94 -14.18 3.86 -13.34
N THR A 95 -12.91 4.10 -13.19
CA THR A 95 -12.21 5.21 -13.81
C THR A 95 -10.97 4.63 -14.46
N THR A 96 -10.32 5.41 -15.27
CA THR A 96 -9.06 4.98 -15.84
C THR A 96 -7.92 5.30 -14.87
N TYR A 97 -8.24 5.44 -13.60
CA TYR A 97 -7.29 5.94 -12.65
C TYR A 97 -6.54 4.85 -11.98
N GLY A 98 -5.35 4.92 -12.05
CA GLY A 98 -4.43 4.20 -11.28
C GLY A 98 -3.11 4.83 -11.56
N GLY A 99 -2.30 4.97 -10.59
CA GLY A 99 -1.02 5.57 -10.84
C GLY A 99 -0.13 5.50 -9.64
N TYR A 100 1.17 5.41 -9.92
CA TYR A 100 2.16 5.49 -8.89
C TYR A 100 2.33 6.93 -8.44
N ALA A 101 2.54 7.12 -7.17
CA ALA A 101 2.83 8.42 -6.63
C ALA A 101 4.14 8.93 -7.19
N LYS A 102 4.16 10.21 -7.52
CA LYS A 102 5.38 10.88 -7.93
C LYS A 102 6.16 11.36 -6.73
N SER A 103 5.49 11.65 -5.65
CA SER A 103 6.13 12.13 -4.44
C SER A 103 5.24 11.82 -3.24
N GLY A 104 5.84 11.83 -2.08
CA GLY A 104 5.10 11.60 -0.85
C GLY A 104 6.03 11.27 0.28
N ARG A 105 5.42 10.93 1.42
CA ARG A 105 6.15 10.67 2.64
C ARG A 105 5.32 9.81 3.56
N ILE A 106 5.99 8.90 4.27
CA ILE A 106 5.39 8.17 5.38
C ILE A 106 6.17 8.58 6.62
N ARG A 107 5.46 9.01 7.67
CA ARG A 107 6.11 9.51 8.86
C ARG A 107 6.16 8.45 9.94
N LYS A 108 7.31 8.32 10.55
CA LYS A 108 7.54 7.39 11.67
C LYS A 108 7.11 5.98 11.32
N LEU A 109 7.59 5.54 10.19
CA LEU A 109 7.32 4.19 9.71
C LEU A 109 8.19 3.21 10.46
N GLU A 110 7.56 2.14 10.93
CA GLU A 110 8.26 1.04 11.55
C GLU A 110 7.73 -0.26 10.96
N MET A 111 8.63 -1.11 10.51
CA MET A 111 8.28 -2.38 9.89
C MET A 111 9.01 -3.52 10.57
N THR A 112 8.32 -4.64 10.70
CA THR A 112 8.94 -5.89 11.08
C THR A 112 8.56 -6.92 10.03
N ALA A 113 8.98 -8.16 10.19
CA ALA A 113 8.59 -9.22 9.25
C ALA A 113 7.09 -9.44 9.23
N THR A 114 6.37 -9.05 10.28
CA THR A 114 4.95 -9.37 10.41
C THR A 114 4.07 -8.16 10.69
N SER A 115 4.64 -6.96 10.71
CA SER A 115 3.83 -5.79 11.02
C SER A 115 4.38 -4.53 10.37
N ILE A 116 3.51 -3.55 10.22
CA ILE A 116 3.87 -2.25 9.71
C ILE A 116 3.01 -1.21 10.41
N ARG A 117 3.61 -0.14 10.87
CA ARG A 117 2.86 0.96 11.46
C ARG A 117 3.50 2.28 11.11
N ALA A 118 2.70 3.32 11.12
CA ALA A 118 3.17 4.67 10.82
C ALA A 118 2.27 5.68 11.50
N GLU A 119 2.79 6.87 11.70
CA GLU A 119 2.01 7.97 12.26
C GLU A 119 1.09 8.60 11.23
N SER A 120 1.57 8.75 10.01
CA SER A 120 0.78 9.35 8.93
C SER A 120 1.47 9.10 7.61
N PHE A 121 0.75 9.32 6.54
CA PHE A 121 1.34 9.27 5.21
C PHE A 121 0.62 10.24 4.29
N GLU A 122 1.31 10.64 3.25
CA GLU A 122 0.70 11.40 2.17
C GLU A 122 1.47 11.11 0.89
N PHE A 123 0.77 11.10 -0.22
CA PHE A 123 1.43 11.00 -1.52
C PHE A 123 0.53 11.59 -2.59
N GLU A 124 1.15 11.93 -3.70
CA GLU A 124 0.42 12.52 -4.80
C GLU A 124 1.04 12.10 -6.12
N GLY A 125 0.26 12.17 -7.16
CA GLY A 125 0.70 11.81 -8.49
C GLY A 125 -0.37 12.17 -9.49
N GLU A 126 -0.29 11.54 -10.66
CA GLU A 126 -1.27 11.73 -11.71
C GLU A 126 -1.68 10.36 -12.23
N ASP A 127 -2.94 10.27 -12.66
CA ASP A 127 -3.41 9.06 -13.27
C ASP A 127 -2.95 8.99 -14.74
N ASP A 128 -3.42 7.99 -15.45
CA ASP A 128 -2.99 7.75 -16.83
C ASP A 128 -3.52 8.77 -17.84
N VAL A 129 -4.43 9.64 -17.41
CA VAL A 129 -4.88 10.75 -18.23
C VAL A 129 -4.49 12.10 -17.62
N GLN A 130 -3.48 12.07 -16.76
CA GLN A 130 -2.83 13.24 -16.18
C GLN A 130 -3.73 14.05 -15.25
N ARG A 131 -4.68 13.40 -14.61
CA ARG A 131 -5.46 14.06 -13.58
C ARG A 131 -4.78 13.88 -12.24
N PRO A 132 -4.63 14.95 -11.46
CA PRO A 132 -3.91 14.85 -10.20
C PRO A 132 -4.70 14.09 -9.15
N PHE A 133 -4.00 13.30 -8.37
CA PHE A 133 -4.56 12.71 -7.17
C PHE A 133 -3.66 12.97 -5.99
N ARG A 134 -4.25 13.00 -4.81
CA ARG A 134 -3.52 13.13 -3.57
C ARG A 134 -4.20 12.29 -2.51
N VAL A 135 -3.41 11.60 -1.72
CA VAL A 135 -3.90 10.75 -0.64
C VAL A 135 -3.21 11.19 0.64
N VAL A 136 -3.98 11.43 1.68
CA VAL A 136 -3.46 11.83 2.99
C VAL A 136 -4.08 10.90 4.02
N GLY A 137 -3.26 10.15 4.73
CA GLY A 137 -3.73 9.17 5.68
C GLY A 137 -3.29 9.44 7.10
N GLY A 138 -4.05 8.91 8.03
CA GLY A 138 -3.74 8.99 9.44
C GLY A 138 -2.91 7.82 9.90
N PRO A 139 -2.85 7.60 11.21
CA PRO A 139 -2.03 6.51 11.73
C PRO A 139 -2.61 5.16 11.35
N PHE A 140 -1.73 4.20 11.17
CA PHE A 140 -2.16 2.81 11.00
C PHE A 140 -1.20 1.89 11.74
N ASP A 141 -1.73 0.71 12.09
CA ASP A 141 -0.98 -0.31 12.78
C ASP A 141 -1.52 -1.65 12.29
N ILE A 142 -0.77 -2.29 11.43
CA ILE A 142 -1.19 -3.47 10.70
C ILE A 142 -0.29 -4.62 11.09
N SER A 143 -0.88 -5.78 11.38
CA SER A 143 -0.08 -6.97 11.67
C SER A 143 -0.70 -8.17 10.99
N VAL A 144 0.16 -9.06 10.53
CA VAL A 144 -0.26 -10.29 9.89
C VAL A 144 -1.00 -11.14 10.90
N ILE A 145 -2.10 -11.75 10.47
CA ILE A 145 -2.79 -12.71 11.31
C ILE A 145 -1.91 -13.94 11.39
N ALA A 146 -1.42 -14.23 12.58
CA ALA A 146 -0.47 -15.30 12.75
C ALA A 146 -1.12 -16.62 12.36
N PRO A 147 -0.49 -17.38 11.47
CA PRO A 147 -1.01 -18.71 11.18
C PRO A 147 -0.86 -19.55 12.41
N THR A 148 -1.86 -20.31 12.61
CA THR A 148 -1.73 -21.20 13.71
C THR A 148 -0.76 -22.23 13.33
N LEU A 149 0.11 -22.37 13.67
CA LEU A 149 0.99 -23.20 13.25
C LEU A 149 0.87 -24.32 13.44
N GLU A 150 0.61 -24.38 13.19
CA GLU A 150 0.61 -25.21 13.24
C GLU A 150 1.33 -25.76 13.35
#